data_c9ede9ed82671e08d84a9784a00c4b59
#
_entry.id   c9ede9ed82671e08d84a9784a00c4b59
#
_cell.length_a   1.000
_cell.length_b   1.000
_cell.length_c   1.000
_cell.angle_alpha   90.00
_cell.angle_beta   90.00
_cell.angle_gamma   90.00
#
_symmetry.space_group_name_H-M   'P 1'
#
loop_
_entity.id
_entity.type
_entity.pdbx_description
1 polymer ?
#
loop_
_entity_poly.entity_id
_entity_poly.type
_entity_poly.pdbx_seq_one_letter_code
_entity_poly.pdbx_strand_id
1 'polypeptide(L)'
;LTHAWLSSSLSISPTEQIQFLQKIIYKKLPVSQKAYTMTKNIMYIQELPGGWKLYGKTGTGRQLTKDKSQKLPLQHGWFVGWIEKDERVITFAKHIADSKENTTFASFRAKNDTLIQLFNLINELEK
;
A
#
# COMPACT_ATOMS: atom_id res chain seq x y z
N LEU A 1 20.17 4.60 5.52
CA LEU A 1 18.68 4.60 5.54
C LEU A 1 18.07 3.31 6.10
N THR A 2 18.77 2.66 7.05
CA THR A 2 18.39 1.34 7.54
C THR A 2 16.97 1.31 8.17
N HIS A 3 16.53 2.42 8.76
CA HIS A 3 15.22 2.52 9.40
C HIS A 3 14.30 3.54 8.72
N ALA A 4 14.58 3.87 7.46
CA ALA A 4 13.85 4.93 6.73
C ALA A 4 12.33 4.71 6.74
N TRP A 5 11.89 3.49 6.50
CA TRP A 5 10.47 3.16 6.44
C TRP A 5 9.85 2.98 7.84
N LEU A 6 10.64 2.53 8.81
CA LEU A 6 10.17 2.32 10.19
C LEU A 6 10.00 3.65 10.94
N SER A 7 10.91 4.59 10.72
CA SER A 7 10.93 5.86 11.44
C SER A 7 10.36 7.03 10.65
N SER A 8 9.70 6.75 9.52
CA SER A 8 9.10 7.77 8.66
C SER A 8 10.11 8.80 8.12
N SER A 9 11.40 8.45 8.10
CA SER A 9 12.44 9.33 7.57
C SER A 9 12.48 9.35 6.04
N LEU A 10 11.91 8.33 5.39
CA LEU A 10 11.78 8.26 3.95
C LEU A 10 10.48 8.94 3.51
N SER A 11 10.59 9.99 2.71
CA SER A 11 9.43 10.65 2.12
C SER A 11 9.19 10.08 0.72
N ILE A 12 7.99 9.52 0.50
CA ILE A 12 7.61 8.97 -0.78
C ILE A 12 6.13 9.28 -1.05
N SER A 13 5.81 9.66 -2.28
CA SER A 13 4.45 10.00 -2.66
C SER A 13 3.64 8.76 -3.07
N PRO A 14 2.29 8.83 -3.06
CA PRO A 14 1.48 7.75 -3.61
C PRO A 14 1.81 7.41 -5.06
N THR A 15 2.09 8.41 -5.90
CA THR A 15 2.48 8.20 -7.31
C THR A 15 3.78 7.40 -7.40
N GLU A 16 4.78 7.74 -6.57
CA GLU A 16 6.05 7.01 -6.54
C GLU A 16 5.86 5.56 -6.08
N GLN A 17 4.98 5.32 -5.11
CA GLN A 17 4.62 3.97 -4.67
C GLN A 17 4.00 3.16 -5.81
N ILE A 18 3.08 3.76 -6.57
CA ILE A 18 2.46 3.09 -7.72
C ILE A 18 3.50 2.75 -8.78
N GLN A 19 4.42 3.67 -9.06
CA GLN A 19 5.49 3.43 -10.03
C GLN A 19 6.39 2.26 -9.60
N PHE A 20 6.71 2.18 -8.32
CA PHE A 20 7.51 1.08 -7.77
C PHE A 20 6.76 -0.26 -7.87
N LEU A 21 5.47 -0.28 -7.50
CA LEU A 21 4.63 -1.47 -7.61
C LEU A 21 4.55 -1.98 -9.05
N GLN A 22 4.43 -1.08 -10.01
CA GLN A 22 4.39 -1.45 -11.42
C GLN A 22 5.69 -2.12 -11.86
N LYS A 23 6.83 -1.68 -11.35
CA LYS A 23 8.12 -2.33 -11.61
C LYS A 23 8.15 -3.76 -11.07
N ILE A 24 7.54 -4.00 -9.90
CA ILE A 24 7.42 -5.35 -9.34
C ILE A 24 6.50 -6.21 -10.21
N ILE A 25 5.32 -5.70 -10.52
CA ILE A 25 4.29 -6.44 -11.27
C ILE A 25 4.78 -6.82 -12.66
N TYR A 26 5.43 -5.89 -13.36
CA TYR A 26 5.91 -6.09 -14.73
C TYR A 26 7.36 -6.55 -14.80
N LYS A 27 7.95 -6.95 -13.67
CA LYS A 27 9.29 -7.57 -13.58
C LYS A 27 10.39 -6.69 -14.18
N LYS A 28 10.34 -5.38 -13.84
CA LYS A 28 11.31 -4.39 -14.33
C LYS A 28 12.49 -4.14 -13.38
N LEU A 29 12.52 -4.85 -12.23
CA LEU A 29 13.64 -4.75 -11.28
C LEU A 29 14.68 -5.82 -11.60
N PRO A 30 15.98 -5.54 -11.32
CA PRO A 30 17.06 -6.49 -11.57
C PRO A 30 17.14 -7.57 -10.48
N VAL A 31 16.05 -8.33 -10.30
CA VAL A 31 15.97 -9.42 -9.33
C VAL A 31 15.48 -10.69 -10.02
N SER A 32 15.69 -11.84 -9.38
CA SER A 32 15.34 -13.14 -9.94
C SER A 32 13.83 -13.34 -10.05
N GLN A 33 13.42 -14.24 -10.94
CA GLN A 33 12.02 -14.68 -11.04
C GLN A 33 11.52 -15.26 -9.71
N LYS A 34 12.37 -15.97 -8.99
CA LYS A 34 12.02 -16.50 -7.67
C LYS A 34 11.71 -15.39 -6.68
N ALA A 35 12.49 -14.29 -6.69
CA ALA A 35 12.24 -13.14 -5.83
C ALA A 35 10.88 -12.49 -6.13
N TYR A 36 10.51 -12.34 -7.39
CA TYR A 36 9.19 -11.83 -7.78
C TYR A 36 8.07 -12.73 -7.28
N THR A 37 8.19 -14.03 -7.49
CA THR A 37 7.18 -15.01 -7.08
C THR A 37 6.99 -15.01 -5.57
N MET A 38 8.08 -14.98 -4.81
CA MET A 38 8.04 -14.96 -3.34
C MET A 38 7.42 -13.66 -2.83
N THR A 39 7.79 -12.52 -3.41
CA THR A 39 7.22 -11.22 -3.04
C THR A 39 5.72 -11.20 -3.29
N LYS A 40 5.29 -11.66 -4.45
CA LYS A 40 3.87 -11.74 -4.79
C LYS A 40 3.10 -12.62 -3.80
N ASN A 41 3.66 -13.80 -3.46
CA ASN A 41 3.03 -14.72 -2.53
C ASN A 41 2.89 -14.11 -1.12
N ILE A 42 3.90 -13.38 -0.66
CA ILE A 42 3.88 -12.72 0.65
C ILE A 42 2.85 -11.59 0.67
N MET A 43 2.68 -10.89 -0.44
CA MET A 43 1.74 -9.77 -0.53
C MET A 43 0.29 -10.19 -0.74
N TYR A 44 0.02 -11.45 -1.06
CA TYR A 44 -1.36 -11.92 -1.27
C TYR A 44 -2.17 -11.78 0.01
N ILE A 45 -3.35 -11.17 -0.10
CA ILE A 45 -4.24 -10.92 1.04
C ILE A 45 -5.49 -11.81 0.96
N GLN A 46 -6.26 -11.67 -0.10
CA GLN A 46 -7.55 -12.36 -0.24
C GLN A 46 -8.10 -12.24 -1.64
N GLU A 47 -9.14 -13.02 -1.92
CA GLU A 47 -9.94 -12.86 -3.11
C GLU A 47 -11.07 -11.87 -2.84
N LEU A 48 -11.39 -11.05 -3.84
CA LEU A 48 -12.49 -10.10 -3.81
C LEU A 48 -13.62 -10.58 -4.72
N PRO A 49 -14.84 -9.99 -4.62
CA PRO A 49 -15.94 -10.36 -5.50
C PRO A 49 -15.56 -10.31 -6.99
N GLY A 50 -16.12 -11.21 -7.79
CA GLY A 50 -15.85 -11.28 -9.22
C GLY A 50 -14.56 -11.99 -9.60
N GLY A 51 -13.87 -12.62 -8.63
CA GLY A 51 -12.64 -13.37 -8.90
C GLY A 51 -11.37 -12.51 -8.91
N TRP A 52 -11.46 -11.26 -8.46
CA TRP A 52 -10.28 -10.40 -8.32
C TRP A 52 -9.46 -10.84 -7.12
N LYS A 53 -8.14 -10.90 -7.27
CA LYS A 53 -7.21 -11.20 -6.17
C LYS A 53 -6.56 -9.93 -5.68
N LEU A 54 -6.55 -9.76 -4.36
CA LEU A 54 -5.96 -8.58 -3.71
C LEU A 54 -4.58 -8.89 -3.17
N TYR A 55 -3.63 -8.06 -3.55
CA TYR A 55 -2.26 -8.07 -3.05
C TYR A 55 -1.96 -6.71 -2.44
N GLY A 56 -1.23 -6.69 -1.33
CA GLY A 56 -0.88 -5.41 -0.74
C GLY A 56 -0.08 -5.53 0.54
N LYS A 57 0.31 -4.36 1.06
CA LYS A 57 1.06 -4.23 2.30
C LYS A 57 0.61 -2.99 3.05
N THR A 58 0.39 -3.17 4.34
CA THR A 58 0.09 -2.08 5.27
C THR A 58 1.36 -1.63 5.98
N GLY A 59 1.39 -0.38 6.39
CA GLY A 59 2.47 0.15 7.23
C GLY A 59 2.01 1.40 7.96
N THR A 60 2.25 1.44 9.28
CA THR A 60 1.93 2.59 10.12
C THR A 60 3.20 3.14 10.73
N GLY A 61 3.34 4.45 10.75
CA GLY A 61 4.41 5.16 11.43
C GLY A 61 3.88 6.39 12.15
N ARG A 62 4.77 7.05 12.89
CA ARG A 62 4.46 8.33 13.52
C ARG A 62 4.99 9.45 12.64
N GLN A 63 4.20 10.51 12.54
CA GLN A 63 4.64 11.71 11.83
C GLN A 63 5.81 12.34 12.56
N LEU A 64 6.66 13.03 11.81
CA LEU A 64 7.83 13.72 12.35
C LEU A 64 7.61 15.23 12.32
N THR A 65 8.34 15.95 13.17
CA THR A 65 8.43 17.40 13.08
C THR A 65 9.03 17.79 11.72
N LYS A 66 8.89 19.07 11.33
CA LYS A 66 9.39 19.54 10.01
C LYS A 66 10.87 19.26 9.81
N ASP A 67 11.68 19.36 10.87
CA ASP A 67 13.11 19.07 10.82
C ASP A 67 13.43 17.58 10.98
N LYS A 68 12.40 16.73 11.14
CA LYS A 68 12.50 15.28 11.34
C LYS A 68 13.28 14.86 12.58
N SER A 69 13.43 15.75 13.56
CA SER A 69 14.19 15.45 14.80
C SER A 69 13.38 14.75 15.86
N GLN A 70 12.05 14.90 15.87
CA GLN A 70 11.17 14.33 16.88
C GLN A 70 9.94 13.69 16.26
N LYS A 71 9.41 12.65 16.94
CA LYS A 71 8.16 12.00 16.58
C LYS A 71 6.99 12.73 17.21
N LEU A 72 5.96 13.00 16.41
CA LEU A 72 4.71 13.55 16.89
C LEU A 72 3.79 12.42 17.38
N PRO A 73 2.81 12.70 18.27
CA PRO A 73 1.81 11.70 18.66
C PRO A 73 0.73 11.50 17.59
N LEU A 74 1.06 11.74 16.35
CA LEU A 74 0.17 11.63 15.21
C LEU A 74 0.66 10.52 14.30
N GLN A 75 -0.27 9.67 13.85
CA GLN A 75 0.05 8.58 12.96
C GLN A 75 0.03 9.01 11.51
N HIS A 76 0.78 8.29 10.69
CA HIS A 76 0.49 8.18 9.27
C HIS A 76 0.48 6.70 8.90
N GLY A 77 -0.27 6.36 7.87
CA GLY A 77 -0.40 4.97 7.45
C GLY A 77 -0.51 4.84 5.96
N TRP A 78 -0.03 3.70 5.46
CA TRP A 78 -0.06 3.32 4.07
C TRP A 78 -0.80 2.01 3.88
N PHE A 79 -1.52 1.90 2.79
CA PHE A 79 -1.90 0.64 2.20
C PHE A 79 -1.63 0.73 0.71
N VAL A 80 -0.74 -0.11 0.23
CA VAL A 80 -0.29 -0.11 -1.17
C VAL A 80 -0.40 -1.51 -1.74
N GLY A 81 -0.71 -1.62 -3.03
CA GLY A 81 -0.83 -2.93 -3.66
C GLY A 81 -1.53 -2.88 -5.00
N TRP A 82 -2.15 -3.99 -5.34
CA TRP A 82 -2.89 -4.12 -6.58
C TRP A 82 -3.98 -5.19 -6.48
N ILE A 83 -4.93 -5.11 -7.38
CA ILE A 83 -5.85 -6.22 -7.65
C ILE A 83 -5.60 -6.73 -9.05
N GLU A 84 -5.77 -8.02 -9.24
CA GLU A 84 -5.62 -8.61 -10.57
C GLU A 84 -6.71 -9.64 -10.84
N LYS A 85 -7.10 -9.72 -12.10
CA LYS A 85 -8.02 -10.76 -12.61
C LYS A 85 -7.66 -11.00 -14.08
N ASP A 86 -7.30 -12.23 -14.41
CA ASP A 86 -6.81 -12.59 -15.72
C ASP A 86 -5.58 -11.72 -16.05
N GLU A 87 -5.60 -10.93 -17.12
CA GLU A 87 -4.48 -10.06 -17.48
C GLU A 87 -4.67 -8.61 -17.04
N ARG A 88 -5.77 -8.32 -16.32
CA ARG A 88 -6.06 -6.97 -15.84
C ARG A 88 -5.43 -6.74 -14.47
N VAL A 89 -4.74 -5.62 -14.33
CA VAL A 89 -4.09 -5.22 -13.08
C VAL A 89 -4.47 -3.77 -12.78
N ILE A 90 -4.88 -3.50 -11.54
CA ILE A 90 -5.16 -2.15 -11.07
C ILE A 90 -4.33 -1.93 -9.82
N THR A 91 -3.41 -0.97 -9.87
CA THR A 91 -2.55 -0.60 -8.74
C THR A 91 -3.18 0.51 -7.92
N PHE A 92 -2.89 0.51 -6.62
CA PHE A 92 -3.36 1.55 -5.71
C PHE A 92 -2.31 1.89 -4.66
N ALA A 93 -2.40 3.11 -4.14
CA ALA A 93 -1.63 3.55 -3.00
C ALA A 93 -2.49 4.53 -2.20
N LYS A 94 -2.74 4.21 -0.94
CA LYS A 94 -3.53 5.03 -0.03
C LYS A 94 -2.66 5.45 1.14
N HIS A 95 -2.59 6.76 1.37
CA HIS A 95 -1.88 7.33 2.51
C HIS A 95 -2.83 8.15 3.37
N ILE A 96 -2.77 7.96 4.67
CA ILE A 96 -3.51 8.74 5.66
C ILE A 96 -2.48 9.40 6.58
N ALA A 97 -2.62 10.72 6.77
CA ALA A 97 -1.86 11.45 7.77
C ALA A 97 -2.86 12.07 8.75
N ASP A 98 -2.79 11.65 10.01
CA ASP A 98 -3.74 12.08 11.03
C ASP A 98 -3.50 13.54 11.46
N SER A 99 -4.58 14.25 11.71
CA SER A 99 -4.55 15.60 12.29
C SER A 99 -4.74 15.59 13.81
N LYS A 100 -5.11 14.42 14.37
CA LYS A 100 -5.28 14.22 15.82
C LYS A 100 -4.95 12.79 16.19
N GLU A 101 -4.70 12.53 17.47
CA GLU A 101 -4.41 11.19 17.96
C GLU A 101 -5.57 10.24 17.73
N ASN A 102 -5.24 8.98 17.43
CA ASN A 102 -6.22 7.93 17.18
C ASN A 102 -5.68 6.61 17.73
N THR A 103 -6.56 5.80 18.31
CA THR A 103 -6.18 4.49 18.88
C THR A 103 -6.14 3.38 17.82
N THR A 104 -6.80 3.58 16.67
CA THR A 104 -6.80 2.63 15.57
C THR A 104 -5.62 2.91 14.64
N PHE A 105 -4.90 1.88 14.23
CA PHE A 105 -3.75 2.05 13.33
C PHE A 105 -4.18 2.69 12.00
N ALA A 106 -3.43 3.72 11.60
CA ALA A 106 -3.71 4.47 10.36
C ALA A 106 -3.67 3.57 9.12
N SER A 107 -2.79 2.58 9.10
CA SER A 107 -2.71 1.65 7.95
C SER A 107 -3.97 0.78 7.84
N PHE A 108 -4.58 0.39 8.95
CA PHE A 108 -5.81 -0.39 8.93
C PHE A 108 -6.99 0.44 8.43
N ARG A 109 -7.04 1.73 8.81
CA ARG A 109 -8.03 2.66 8.29
C ARG A 109 -7.83 2.90 6.79
N ALA A 110 -6.57 3.05 6.35
CA ALA A 110 -6.24 3.15 4.92
C ALA A 110 -6.69 1.91 4.16
N LYS A 111 -6.47 0.72 4.71
CA LYS A 111 -6.90 -0.55 4.12
C LYS A 111 -8.41 -0.63 4.01
N ASN A 112 -9.14 -0.28 5.09
CA ASN A 112 -10.60 -0.31 5.07
C ASN A 112 -11.18 0.64 4.03
N ASP A 113 -10.66 1.87 3.95
CA ASP A 113 -11.09 2.84 2.94
C ASP A 113 -10.83 2.32 1.53
N THR A 114 -9.66 1.74 1.32
CA THR A 114 -9.28 1.17 0.03
C THR A 114 -10.20 0.00 -0.37
N LEU A 115 -10.52 -0.89 0.57
CA LEU A 115 -11.42 -2.01 0.31
C LEU A 115 -12.80 -1.53 -0.15
N ILE A 116 -13.35 -0.51 0.50
CA ILE A 116 -14.63 0.08 0.10
C ILE A 116 -14.55 0.62 -1.33
N GLN A 117 -13.50 1.35 -1.65
CA GLN A 117 -13.28 1.89 -2.98
C GLN A 117 -13.10 0.79 -4.03
N LEU A 118 -12.38 -0.28 -3.68
CA LEU A 118 -12.18 -1.42 -4.60
C LEU A 118 -13.48 -2.17 -4.86
N PHE A 119 -14.31 -2.39 -3.84
CA PHE A 119 -15.62 -3.02 -4.03
C PHE A 119 -16.49 -2.20 -4.98
N ASN A 120 -16.51 -0.89 -4.81
CA ASN A 120 -17.28 0.00 -5.70
C ASN A 120 -16.73 -0.04 -7.13
N LEU A 121 -15.41 -0.03 -7.28
CA LEU A 121 -14.76 -0.11 -8.59
C LEU A 121 -15.08 -1.43 -9.29
N ILE A 122 -14.99 -2.55 -8.58
CA ILE A 122 -15.30 -3.88 -9.13
C ILE A 122 -16.76 -3.93 -9.58
N ASN A 123 -17.68 -3.39 -8.79
CA ASN A 123 -19.08 -3.32 -9.18
C ASN A 123 -19.28 -2.55 -10.49
N GLU A 124 -18.55 -1.45 -10.68
CA GLU A 124 -18.59 -0.69 -11.92
C GLU A 124 -18.02 -1.48 -13.11
N LEU A 125 -16.92 -2.21 -12.88
CA LEU A 125 -16.26 -3.00 -13.93
C LEU A 125 -17.09 -4.22 -14.35
N GLU A 126 -17.92 -4.77 -13.47
CA GLU A 126 -18.70 -5.97 -13.71
C GLU A 126 -20.12 -5.67 -14.26
N LYS A 127 -20.45 -4.41 -14.47
CA LYS A 127 -21.72 -3.99 -15.08
C LYS A 127 -21.79 -4.32 -16.55
#